data_4b6bd7a61abe5cea61d32c20857a0042
#
_entry.id   4b6bd7a61abe5cea61d32c20857a0042
#
_cell.length_a   1.000
_cell.length_b   1.000
_cell.length_c   1.000
_cell.angle_alpha   90.00
_cell.angle_beta   90.00
_cell.angle_gamma   90.00
#
_symmetry.space_group_name_H-M   'P 1'
#
loop_
_entity.id
_entity.type
_entity.pdbx_description
1 polymer ?
#
loop_
_entity_poly.entity_id
_entity_poly.type
_entity_poly.pdbx_seq_one_letter_code
_entity_poly.pdbx_strand_id
1 'polypeptide(L)'
;MGGFIGVTSVMILFHYSVVTGWTLNYFVAALFGQLDGVDTAAYWTNYSRSVWQPLGLHAVSVGLAGLIIARGVVHGIERANRILIPILLGLLIVAVIRSVTLPGAGEGLGFLFAPDLSRLADSRTWLEALTQSAWSTGAGWGLILTYAIYMRRDDDLVVNAAAIGFGNNTASLLAGIAIVPTAFAILSESDALNAMAAGNTGLTFIWIPELFGRMPLGNFVMPLFFLALFCAALSSLIAMVELATRILMDTGTTRKRAVQVVVAATIVCGAPSAISPTVFDNQDWVWGLALMISGLFVALGVTRYGVSRFRDAFINIPGNDLNLGHGYDWVIRFLIPIEFVFMFGWWVYQAVTVLDPTGWWLPHRSLSLGTCLLQWGIALALLFAFNQRLAAASLRGHPGNLAQPTQDG
;
A
#
# COMPACT_ATOMS: atom_id res chain seq x y z
N MET A 1 14.88 -14.93 -1.09
CA MET A 1 13.88 -14.10 -1.79
C MET A 1 12.56 -14.06 -1.00
N GLY A 2 11.80 -15.15 -0.88
CA GLY A 2 10.49 -15.14 -0.20
C GLY A 2 10.51 -14.59 1.22
N GLY A 3 11.53 -14.93 2.03
CA GLY A 3 11.68 -14.36 3.37
C GLY A 3 11.82 -12.84 3.39
N PHE A 4 12.50 -12.23 2.42
CA PHE A 4 12.64 -10.79 2.32
C PHE A 4 11.31 -10.12 1.98
N ILE A 5 10.53 -10.69 1.05
CA ILE A 5 9.17 -10.24 0.72
C ILE A 5 8.29 -10.24 1.97
N GLY A 6 8.33 -11.35 2.73
CA GLY A 6 7.57 -11.47 3.97
C GLY A 6 7.96 -10.44 5.03
N VAL A 7 9.27 -10.23 5.25
CA VAL A 7 9.77 -9.20 6.19
C VAL A 7 9.36 -7.81 5.75
N THR A 8 9.54 -7.45 4.47
CA THR A 8 9.12 -6.16 3.93
C THR A 8 7.64 -5.90 4.20
N SER A 9 6.77 -6.87 3.89
CA SER A 9 5.33 -6.72 4.09
C SER A 9 4.94 -6.60 5.57
N VAL A 10 5.61 -7.32 6.46
CA VAL A 10 5.38 -7.22 7.92
C VAL A 10 5.86 -5.88 8.47
N MET A 11 6.99 -5.37 7.99
CA MET A 11 7.48 -4.05 8.42
C MET A 11 6.56 -2.92 7.92
N ILE A 12 6.02 -3.05 6.70
CA ILE A 12 4.99 -2.12 6.20
C ILE A 12 3.72 -2.21 7.06
N LEU A 13 3.26 -3.40 7.44
CA LEU A 13 2.12 -3.58 8.34
C LEU A 13 2.26 -2.75 9.62
N PHE A 14 3.45 -2.69 10.22
CA PHE A 14 3.68 -2.00 11.49
C PHE A 14 3.44 -0.49 11.40
N HIS A 15 3.87 0.20 10.36
CA HIS A 15 3.61 1.63 10.21
C HIS A 15 2.27 1.92 9.50
N TYR A 16 1.83 1.09 8.56
CA TYR A 16 0.56 1.30 7.86
C TYR A 16 -0.65 1.23 8.80
N SER A 17 -0.60 0.40 9.83
CA SER A 17 -1.65 0.32 10.86
C SER A 17 -1.83 1.65 11.62
N VAL A 18 -0.79 2.48 11.69
CA VAL A 18 -0.86 3.84 12.25
C VAL A 18 -1.67 4.76 11.34
N VAL A 19 -1.44 4.69 10.02
CA VAL A 19 -2.22 5.45 9.03
C VAL A 19 -3.71 5.11 9.12
N THR A 20 -4.03 3.82 9.28
CA THR A 20 -5.43 3.39 9.51
C THR A 20 -6.01 4.01 10.78
N GLY A 21 -5.21 4.15 11.84
CA GLY A 21 -5.60 4.86 13.06
C GLY A 21 -5.84 6.36 12.82
N TRP A 22 -5.02 7.00 12.00
CA TRP A 22 -5.19 8.42 11.64
C TRP A 22 -6.49 8.65 10.86
N THR A 23 -6.79 7.79 9.87
CA THR A 23 -8.05 7.90 9.12
C THR A 23 -9.27 7.70 10.00
N LEU A 24 -9.19 6.79 10.98
CA LEU A 24 -10.24 6.59 11.99
C LEU A 24 -10.42 7.84 12.87
N ASN A 25 -9.32 8.47 13.31
CA ASN A 25 -9.38 9.71 14.07
C ASN A 25 -10.14 10.80 13.30
N TYR A 26 -9.74 11.02 12.05
CA TYR A 26 -10.33 12.06 11.21
C TYR A 26 -11.81 11.77 10.88
N PHE A 27 -12.16 10.51 10.68
CA PHE A 27 -13.57 10.10 10.53
C PHE A 27 -14.38 10.47 11.78
N VAL A 28 -13.91 10.10 12.95
CA VAL A 28 -14.60 10.39 14.22
C VAL A 28 -14.65 11.89 14.48
N ALA A 29 -13.54 12.60 14.30
CA ALA A 29 -13.47 14.05 14.48
C ALA A 29 -14.43 14.80 13.54
N ALA A 30 -14.48 14.41 12.25
CA ALA A 30 -15.40 14.98 11.29
C ALA A 30 -16.87 14.68 11.64
N LEU A 31 -17.16 13.45 12.05
CA LEU A 31 -18.53 13.04 12.44
C LEU A 31 -19.10 13.86 13.60
N PHE A 32 -18.24 14.24 14.55
CA PHE A 32 -18.63 15.05 15.71
C PHE A 32 -18.38 16.55 15.55
N GLY A 33 -18.07 17.02 14.33
CA GLY A 33 -17.86 18.44 14.02
C GLY A 33 -16.62 19.06 14.67
N GLN A 34 -15.65 18.24 15.09
CA GLN A 34 -14.42 18.72 15.75
C GLN A 34 -13.42 19.36 14.77
N LEU A 35 -13.65 19.22 13.46
CA LEU A 35 -12.84 19.82 12.41
C LEU A 35 -13.46 21.10 11.84
N ASP A 36 -14.64 21.50 12.32
CA ASP A 36 -15.35 22.66 11.81
C ASP A 36 -14.72 23.97 12.31
N GLY A 37 -14.22 24.81 11.37
CA GLY A 37 -13.62 26.09 11.69
C GLY A 37 -12.29 26.03 12.45
N VAL A 38 -11.63 24.87 12.48
CA VAL A 38 -10.36 24.66 13.17
C VAL A 38 -9.19 24.87 12.21
N ASP A 39 -8.08 25.39 12.73
CA ASP A 39 -6.80 25.36 12.03
C ASP A 39 -6.37 23.89 11.86
N THR A 40 -6.50 23.38 10.64
CA THR A 40 -6.24 21.99 10.29
C THR A 40 -4.78 21.58 10.46
N ALA A 41 -3.85 22.51 10.23
CA ALA A 41 -2.43 22.26 10.43
C ALA A 41 -2.09 22.16 11.92
N ALA A 42 -2.68 23.03 12.75
CA ALA A 42 -2.54 22.95 14.19
C ALA A 42 -3.21 21.68 14.75
N TYR A 43 -4.38 21.30 14.24
CA TYR A 43 -5.05 20.03 14.64
C TYR A 43 -4.16 18.83 14.34
N TRP A 44 -3.62 18.73 13.11
CA TRP A 44 -2.71 17.65 12.74
C TRP A 44 -1.46 17.62 13.60
N THR A 45 -0.84 18.78 13.83
CA THR A 45 0.36 18.88 14.65
C THR A 45 0.11 18.44 16.09
N ASN A 46 -1.00 18.85 16.70
CA ASN A 46 -1.36 18.47 18.06
C ASN A 46 -1.68 16.98 18.16
N TYR A 47 -2.42 16.44 17.19
CA TYR A 47 -2.74 15.02 17.14
C TYR A 47 -1.50 14.16 16.94
N SER A 48 -0.69 14.45 15.93
CA SER A 48 0.48 13.64 15.56
C SER A 48 1.62 13.67 16.60
N ARG A 49 1.67 14.71 17.42
CA ARG A 49 2.60 14.83 18.55
C ARG A 49 2.04 14.29 19.86
N SER A 50 0.77 14.00 19.96
CA SER A 50 0.20 13.35 21.14
C SER A 50 0.63 11.88 21.17
N VAL A 51 0.84 11.33 22.37
CA VAL A 51 1.26 9.93 22.52
C VAL A 51 0.06 9.00 22.52
N TRP A 52 -0.95 9.31 23.33
CA TRP A 52 -2.01 8.36 23.65
C TRP A 52 -3.09 8.22 22.57
N GLN A 53 -3.39 9.29 21.84
CA GLN A 53 -4.42 9.24 20.80
C GLN A 53 -3.99 8.41 19.59
N PRO A 54 -2.83 8.68 18.92
CA PRO A 54 -2.39 7.86 17.81
C PRO A 54 -2.14 6.40 18.21
N LEU A 55 -1.55 6.18 19.40
CA LEU A 55 -1.28 4.82 19.90
C LEU A 55 -2.60 4.05 20.17
N GLY A 56 -3.58 4.69 20.78
CA GLY A 56 -4.88 4.08 21.05
C GLY A 56 -5.63 3.72 19.77
N LEU A 57 -5.68 4.64 18.81
CA LEU A 57 -6.38 4.41 17.54
C LEU A 57 -5.64 3.41 16.63
N HIS A 58 -4.31 3.39 16.66
CA HIS A 58 -3.52 2.33 16.06
C HIS A 58 -3.91 0.95 16.65
N ALA A 59 -3.93 0.82 17.97
CA ALA A 59 -4.31 -0.43 18.64
C ALA A 59 -5.75 -0.86 18.31
N VAL A 60 -6.70 0.09 18.25
CA VAL A 60 -8.10 -0.17 17.85
C VAL A 60 -8.16 -0.67 16.41
N SER A 61 -7.46 -0.03 15.47
CA SER A 61 -7.44 -0.42 14.07
C SER A 61 -6.87 -1.83 13.87
N VAL A 62 -5.75 -2.13 14.53
CA VAL A 62 -5.14 -3.48 14.53
C VAL A 62 -6.07 -4.50 15.18
N GLY A 63 -6.72 -4.14 16.28
CA GLY A 63 -7.72 -4.98 16.97
C GLY A 63 -8.90 -5.32 16.07
N LEU A 64 -9.46 -4.34 15.35
CA LEU A 64 -10.55 -4.54 14.39
C LEU A 64 -10.14 -5.49 13.25
N ALA A 65 -8.97 -5.27 12.63
CA ALA A 65 -8.46 -6.17 11.62
C ALA A 65 -8.25 -7.60 12.17
N GLY A 66 -7.67 -7.72 13.36
CA GLY A 66 -7.47 -8.99 14.03
C GLY A 66 -8.76 -9.75 14.33
N LEU A 67 -9.82 -9.05 14.77
CA LEU A 67 -11.14 -9.63 15.01
C LEU A 67 -11.78 -10.16 13.72
N ILE A 68 -11.61 -9.45 12.61
CA ILE A 68 -12.08 -9.87 11.29
C ILE A 68 -11.33 -11.14 10.86
N ILE A 69 -10.00 -11.13 10.94
CA ILE A 69 -9.14 -12.23 10.54
C ILE A 69 -9.38 -13.48 11.40
N ALA A 70 -9.64 -13.31 12.70
CA ALA A 70 -9.94 -14.43 13.61
C ALA A 70 -11.19 -15.22 13.22
N ARG A 71 -12.14 -14.59 12.49
CA ARG A 71 -13.34 -15.26 11.96
C ARG A 71 -13.09 -16.08 10.71
N GLY A 72 -11.86 -16.07 10.18
CA GLY A 72 -11.44 -16.83 9.00
C GLY A 72 -11.68 -16.09 7.69
N VAL A 73 -11.46 -16.79 6.56
CA VAL A 73 -11.50 -16.17 5.23
C VAL A 73 -12.93 -15.83 4.83
N VAL A 74 -13.82 -16.79 4.78
CA VAL A 74 -15.21 -16.62 4.29
C VAL A 74 -16.05 -15.72 5.21
N HIS A 75 -16.06 -16.02 6.51
CA HIS A 75 -16.90 -15.31 7.49
C HIS A 75 -16.26 -14.01 8.01
N GLY A 76 -14.97 -13.82 7.80
CA GLY A 76 -14.22 -12.64 8.19
C GLY A 76 -13.87 -11.75 7.01
N ILE A 77 -12.82 -12.11 6.28
CA ILE A 77 -12.21 -11.26 5.24
C ILE A 77 -13.20 -10.99 4.08
N GLU A 78 -13.77 -12.05 3.51
CA GLU A 78 -14.69 -11.93 2.37
C GLU A 78 -15.93 -11.12 2.74
N ARG A 79 -16.53 -11.40 3.92
CA ARG A 79 -17.69 -10.66 4.39
C ARG A 79 -17.39 -9.20 4.69
N ALA A 80 -16.23 -8.90 5.28
CA ALA A 80 -15.80 -7.52 5.55
C ALA A 80 -15.60 -6.76 4.22
N ASN A 81 -14.85 -7.33 3.27
CA ASN A 81 -14.57 -6.68 1.99
C ASN A 81 -15.83 -6.53 1.13
N ARG A 82 -16.78 -7.46 1.22
CA ARG A 82 -18.10 -7.35 0.56
C ARG A 82 -18.91 -6.13 1.04
N ILE A 83 -18.63 -5.61 2.23
CA ILE A 83 -19.25 -4.41 2.80
C ILE A 83 -18.36 -3.18 2.55
N LEU A 84 -17.06 -3.27 2.87
CA LEU A 84 -16.14 -2.13 2.83
C LEU A 84 -15.93 -1.59 1.41
N ILE A 85 -15.77 -2.48 0.42
CA ILE A 85 -15.46 -2.07 -0.96
C ILE A 85 -16.64 -1.34 -1.63
N PRO A 86 -17.90 -1.83 -1.58
CA PRO A 86 -19.04 -1.07 -2.12
C PRO A 86 -19.27 0.26 -1.41
N ILE A 87 -19.08 0.33 -0.08
CA ILE A 87 -19.17 1.59 0.66
C ILE A 87 -18.10 2.56 0.15
N LEU A 88 -16.84 2.13 0.08
CA LEU A 88 -15.75 2.94 -0.45
C LEU A 88 -16.07 3.49 -1.84
N LEU A 89 -16.44 2.62 -2.78
CA LEU A 89 -16.72 3.03 -4.16
C LEU A 89 -17.96 3.94 -4.23
N GLY A 90 -19.02 3.64 -3.50
CA GLY A 90 -20.22 4.48 -3.44
C GLY A 90 -19.92 5.88 -2.90
N LEU A 91 -19.16 5.98 -1.81
CA LEU A 91 -18.74 7.26 -1.23
C LEU A 91 -17.80 8.03 -2.15
N LEU A 92 -16.89 7.32 -2.83
CA LEU A 92 -16.00 7.92 -3.82
C LEU A 92 -16.79 8.53 -4.99
N ILE A 93 -17.79 7.82 -5.51
CA ILE A 93 -18.68 8.33 -6.57
C ILE A 93 -19.44 9.58 -6.09
N VAL A 94 -19.95 9.60 -4.85
CA VAL A 94 -20.59 10.78 -4.27
C VAL A 94 -19.62 11.95 -4.20
N ALA A 95 -18.38 11.72 -3.78
CA ALA A 95 -17.33 12.75 -3.74
C ALA A 95 -17.00 13.28 -5.14
N VAL A 96 -16.90 12.42 -6.14
CA VAL A 96 -16.68 12.81 -7.55
C VAL A 96 -17.83 13.69 -8.05
N ILE A 97 -19.09 13.25 -7.89
CA ILE A 97 -20.27 14.03 -8.33
C ILE A 97 -20.25 15.41 -7.65
N ARG A 98 -19.96 15.45 -6.36
CA ARG A 98 -19.88 16.72 -5.62
C ARG A 98 -18.76 17.60 -6.14
N SER A 99 -17.59 17.07 -6.39
CA SER A 99 -16.42 17.78 -6.92
C SER A 99 -16.72 18.45 -8.27
N VAL A 100 -17.20 17.67 -9.23
CA VAL A 100 -17.44 18.18 -10.61
C VAL A 100 -18.63 19.15 -10.71
N THR A 101 -19.50 19.16 -9.71
CA THR A 101 -20.65 20.11 -9.64
C THR A 101 -20.32 21.42 -8.90
N LEU A 102 -19.10 21.60 -8.40
CA LEU A 102 -18.68 22.84 -7.77
C LEU A 102 -18.47 23.93 -8.82
N PRO A 103 -18.92 25.19 -8.56
CA PRO A 103 -18.52 26.34 -9.37
C PRO A 103 -16.98 26.46 -9.39
N GLY A 104 -16.36 26.55 -10.56
CA GLY A 104 -14.91 26.61 -10.72
C GLY A 104 -14.21 25.25 -10.89
N ALA A 105 -14.92 24.14 -10.76
CA ALA A 105 -14.34 22.78 -10.93
C ALA A 105 -13.68 22.56 -12.32
N GLY A 106 -14.09 23.32 -13.33
CA GLY A 106 -13.56 23.26 -14.69
C GLY A 106 -12.05 23.52 -14.76
N GLU A 107 -11.51 24.41 -13.92
CA GLU A 107 -10.07 24.69 -13.86
C GLU A 107 -9.29 23.47 -13.37
N GLY A 108 -9.76 22.83 -12.31
CA GLY A 108 -9.13 21.62 -11.79
C GLY A 108 -9.27 20.42 -12.73
N LEU A 109 -10.39 20.30 -13.46
CA LEU A 109 -10.52 19.29 -14.53
C LEU A 109 -9.55 19.58 -15.66
N GLY A 110 -9.39 20.86 -16.04
CA GLY A 110 -8.36 21.28 -17.00
C GLY A 110 -6.96 20.92 -16.54
N PHE A 111 -6.61 21.21 -15.29
CA PHE A 111 -5.33 20.83 -14.70
C PHE A 111 -5.07 19.31 -14.74
N LEU A 112 -6.09 18.51 -14.46
CA LEU A 112 -5.97 17.04 -14.40
C LEU A 112 -5.91 16.40 -15.81
N PHE A 113 -6.66 16.92 -16.78
CA PHE A 113 -6.86 16.28 -18.08
C PHE A 113 -6.26 17.02 -19.27
N ALA A 114 -5.80 18.27 -19.12
CA ALA A 114 -5.13 18.97 -20.20
C ALA A 114 -3.71 18.40 -20.40
N PRO A 115 -3.42 17.74 -21.53
CA PRO A 115 -2.14 17.09 -21.72
C PRO A 115 -1.05 18.11 -22.02
N ASP A 116 -0.03 18.18 -21.19
CA ASP A 116 1.23 18.86 -21.53
C ASP A 116 2.19 17.85 -22.17
N LEU A 117 2.15 17.75 -23.49
CA LEU A 117 2.98 16.80 -24.24
C LEU A 117 4.48 17.06 -24.08
N SER A 118 4.89 18.26 -23.68
CA SER A 118 6.31 18.58 -23.41
C SER A 118 6.85 17.78 -22.23
N ARG A 119 6.00 17.44 -21.27
CA ARG A 119 6.33 16.60 -20.10
C ARG A 119 6.67 15.16 -20.45
N LEU A 120 6.22 14.66 -21.60
CA LEU A 120 6.60 13.33 -22.07
C LEU A 120 8.09 13.21 -22.41
N ALA A 121 8.76 14.32 -22.69
CA ALA A 121 10.21 14.37 -22.89
C ALA A 121 10.99 14.42 -21.55
N ASP A 122 10.33 14.67 -20.42
CA ASP A 122 10.93 14.70 -19.10
C ASP A 122 10.95 13.31 -18.49
N SER A 123 12.15 12.76 -18.28
CA SER A 123 12.36 11.45 -17.65
C SER A 123 11.76 11.37 -16.25
N ARG A 124 11.68 12.48 -15.52
CA ARG A 124 11.09 12.54 -14.19
C ARG A 124 9.60 12.17 -14.24
N THR A 125 8.85 12.63 -15.22
CA THR A 125 7.43 12.28 -15.39
C THR A 125 7.22 10.78 -15.46
N TRP A 126 8.03 10.08 -16.24
CA TRP A 126 7.95 8.61 -16.38
C TRP A 126 8.32 7.88 -15.10
N LEU A 127 9.36 8.35 -14.41
CA LEU A 127 9.83 7.72 -13.18
C LEU A 127 8.84 7.89 -12.03
N GLU A 128 8.23 9.07 -11.89
CA GLU A 128 7.19 9.31 -10.88
C GLU A 128 5.92 8.47 -11.20
N ALA A 129 5.53 8.38 -12.46
CA ALA A 129 4.40 7.55 -12.88
C ALA A 129 4.65 6.05 -12.61
N LEU A 130 5.85 5.55 -12.91
CA LEU A 130 6.27 4.18 -12.61
C LEU A 130 6.27 3.90 -11.10
N THR A 131 6.84 4.79 -10.32
CA THR A 131 6.87 4.70 -8.85
C THR A 131 5.46 4.62 -8.28
N GLN A 132 4.57 5.53 -8.72
CA GLN A 132 3.17 5.53 -8.29
C GLN A 132 2.44 4.25 -8.73
N SER A 133 2.67 3.76 -9.94
CA SER A 133 2.08 2.52 -10.43
C SER A 133 2.51 1.31 -9.60
N ALA A 134 3.79 1.18 -9.28
CA ALA A 134 4.32 0.10 -8.45
C ALA A 134 3.70 0.10 -7.04
N TRP A 135 3.58 1.27 -6.42
CA TRP A 135 2.95 1.43 -5.12
C TRP A 135 1.46 1.09 -5.17
N SER A 136 0.74 1.67 -6.12
CA SER A 136 -0.70 1.58 -6.23
C SER A 136 -1.19 0.16 -6.50
N THR A 137 -0.49 -0.58 -7.36
CA THR A 137 -0.84 -1.98 -7.69
C THR A 137 -0.44 -2.98 -6.61
N GLY A 138 0.35 -2.57 -5.62
CA GLY A 138 0.86 -3.47 -4.59
C GLY A 138 1.88 -4.47 -5.10
N ALA A 139 2.61 -4.13 -6.16
CA ALA A 139 3.63 -5.00 -6.73
C ALA A 139 4.72 -5.33 -5.70
N GLY A 140 5.00 -6.62 -5.50
CA GLY A 140 6.01 -7.09 -4.56
C GLY A 140 5.58 -7.19 -3.09
N TRP A 141 4.36 -6.77 -2.72
CA TRP A 141 3.89 -6.85 -1.32
C TRP A 141 3.59 -8.28 -0.86
N GLY A 142 3.37 -9.21 -1.78
CA GLY A 142 2.96 -10.56 -1.43
C GLY A 142 1.48 -10.70 -1.00
N LEU A 143 0.70 -9.62 -0.98
CA LEU A 143 -0.72 -9.64 -0.60
C LEU A 143 -1.54 -10.47 -1.58
N ILE A 144 -1.33 -10.26 -2.87
CA ILE A 144 -2.00 -11.04 -3.93
C ILE A 144 -1.60 -12.51 -3.85
N LEU A 145 -0.32 -12.82 -3.59
CA LEU A 145 0.14 -14.20 -3.37
C LEU A 145 -0.57 -14.85 -2.17
N THR A 146 -0.80 -14.09 -1.10
CA THR A 146 -1.52 -14.59 0.07
C THR A 146 -2.98 -14.89 -0.26
N TYR A 147 -3.65 -14.04 -1.02
CA TYR A 147 -5.03 -14.28 -1.45
C TYR A 147 -5.13 -15.38 -2.51
N ALA A 148 -4.14 -15.53 -3.39
CA ALA A 148 -4.09 -16.59 -4.39
C ALA A 148 -4.10 -18.01 -3.78
N ILE A 149 -3.68 -18.17 -2.51
CA ILE A 149 -3.78 -19.46 -1.80
C ILE A 149 -5.24 -19.91 -1.64
N TYR A 150 -6.18 -18.97 -1.61
CA TYR A 150 -7.61 -19.20 -1.44
C TYR A 150 -8.37 -19.26 -2.77
N MET A 151 -7.70 -19.00 -3.90
CA MET A 151 -8.28 -19.12 -5.23
C MET A 151 -8.47 -20.59 -5.63
N ARG A 152 -9.44 -20.82 -6.48
CA ARG A 152 -9.65 -22.13 -7.09
C ARG A 152 -8.62 -22.35 -8.19
N ARG A 153 -8.30 -23.62 -8.47
CA ARG A 153 -7.32 -23.98 -9.50
C ARG A 153 -7.76 -23.64 -10.93
N ASP A 154 -9.07 -23.50 -11.11
CA ASP A 154 -9.74 -23.16 -12.37
C ASP A 154 -10.04 -21.67 -12.55
N ASP A 155 -9.65 -20.82 -11.59
CA ASP A 155 -9.84 -19.37 -11.70
C ASP A 155 -8.86 -18.77 -12.73
N ASP A 156 -9.37 -17.92 -13.65
CA ASP A 156 -8.58 -17.23 -14.66
C ASP A 156 -7.68 -16.14 -14.02
N LEU A 157 -6.38 -16.41 -13.98
CA LEU A 157 -5.39 -15.49 -13.40
C LEU A 157 -5.24 -14.22 -14.21
N VAL A 158 -5.38 -14.29 -15.54
CA VAL A 158 -5.18 -13.13 -16.43
C VAL A 158 -6.32 -12.14 -16.29
N VAL A 159 -7.56 -12.62 -16.30
CA VAL A 159 -8.74 -11.79 -16.10
C VAL A 159 -8.74 -11.16 -14.71
N ASN A 160 -8.41 -11.94 -13.67
CA ASN A 160 -8.30 -11.42 -12.30
C ASN A 160 -7.21 -10.34 -12.17
N ALA A 161 -6.02 -10.56 -12.74
CA ALA A 161 -4.94 -9.58 -12.73
C ALA A 161 -5.32 -8.29 -13.48
N ALA A 162 -5.98 -8.42 -14.64
CA ALA A 162 -6.50 -7.29 -15.40
C ALA A 162 -7.57 -6.51 -14.60
N ALA A 163 -8.52 -7.21 -13.99
CA ALA A 163 -9.57 -6.59 -13.17
C ALA A 163 -8.98 -5.81 -11.98
N ILE A 164 -7.96 -6.37 -11.31
CA ILE A 164 -7.26 -5.69 -10.22
C ILE A 164 -6.53 -4.45 -10.73
N GLY A 165 -5.76 -4.56 -11.82
CA GLY A 165 -4.98 -3.44 -12.37
C GLY A 165 -5.87 -2.30 -12.88
N PHE A 166 -6.86 -2.59 -13.72
CA PHE A 166 -7.77 -1.58 -14.24
C PHE A 166 -8.69 -1.01 -13.15
N GLY A 167 -9.19 -1.85 -12.24
CA GLY A 167 -9.99 -1.42 -11.10
C GLY A 167 -9.22 -0.46 -10.19
N ASN A 168 -7.96 -0.75 -9.90
CA ASN A 168 -7.07 0.12 -9.15
C ASN A 168 -6.88 1.48 -9.84
N ASN A 169 -6.55 1.50 -11.14
CA ASN A 169 -6.37 2.74 -11.88
C ASN A 169 -7.66 3.56 -11.95
N THR A 170 -8.81 2.91 -12.11
CA THR A 170 -10.12 3.57 -12.11
C THR A 170 -10.40 4.22 -10.76
N ALA A 171 -10.17 3.53 -9.65
CA ALA A 171 -10.35 4.08 -8.31
C ALA A 171 -9.40 5.27 -8.05
N SER A 172 -8.14 5.17 -8.48
CA SER A 172 -7.15 6.26 -8.36
C SER A 172 -7.56 7.49 -9.17
N LEU A 173 -8.05 7.31 -10.39
CA LEU A 173 -8.55 8.39 -11.24
C LEU A 173 -9.78 9.06 -10.61
N LEU A 174 -10.73 8.29 -10.11
CA LEU A 174 -11.91 8.82 -9.42
C LEU A 174 -11.51 9.62 -8.17
N ALA A 175 -10.52 9.15 -7.40
CA ALA A 175 -9.99 9.90 -6.26
C ALA A 175 -9.34 11.21 -6.70
N GLY A 176 -8.58 11.23 -7.79
CA GLY A 176 -8.04 12.45 -8.39
C GLY A 176 -9.13 13.44 -8.80
N ILE A 177 -10.19 12.97 -9.47
CA ILE A 177 -11.36 13.79 -9.85
C ILE A 177 -12.13 14.30 -8.62
N ALA A 178 -12.17 13.54 -7.53
CA ALA A 178 -12.80 14.00 -6.30
C ALA A 178 -12.02 15.13 -5.61
N ILE A 179 -10.70 15.12 -5.69
CA ILE A 179 -9.81 16.03 -4.92
C ILE A 179 -9.40 17.24 -5.75
N VAL A 180 -8.83 17.03 -6.95
CA VAL A 180 -8.21 18.13 -7.74
C VAL A 180 -9.20 19.21 -8.12
N PRO A 181 -10.36 18.91 -8.75
CA PRO A 181 -11.33 19.96 -9.07
C PRO A 181 -11.90 20.65 -7.82
N THR A 182 -12.03 19.91 -6.70
CA THR A 182 -12.46 20.54 -5.43
C THR A 182 -11.43 21.55 -4.93
N ALA A 183 -10.13 21.23 -5.01
CA ALA A 183 -9.08 22.13 -4.61
C ALA A 183 -9.10 23.44 -5.42
N PHE A 184 -9.14 23.36 -6.75
CA PHE A 184 -9.21 24.52 -7.62
C PHE A 184 -10.51 25.32 -7.53
N ALA A 185 -11.63 24.67 -7.19
CA ALA A 185 -12.92 25.35 -7.01
C ALA A 185 -13.01 26.13 -5.68
N ILE A 186 -12.29 25.73 -4.64
CA ILE A 186 -12.44 26.25 -3.28
C ILE A 186 -11.26 27.13 -2.83
N LEU A 187 -10.04 26.77 -3.24
CA LEU A 187 -8.81 27.51 -2.87
C LEU A 187 -8.41 28.50 -3.97
N SER A 188 -7.49 29.40 -3.62
CA SER A 188 -6.75 30.15 -4.63
C SER A 188 -5.90 29.20 -5.47
N GLU A 189 -5.56 29.56 -6.70
CA GLU A 189 -4.69 28.73 -7.57
C GLU A 189 -3.36 28.39 -6.88
N SER A 190 -2.73 29.34 -6.20
CA SER A 190 -1.49 29.13 -5.45
C SER A 190 -1.66 28.13 -4.32
N ASP A 191 -2.76 28.20 -3.56
CA ASP A 191 -3.02 27.27 -2.47
C ASP A 191 -3.38 25.87 -2.99
N ALA A 192 -4.11 25.79 -4.11
CA ALA A 192 -4.40 24.52 -4.76
C ALA A 192 -3.12 23.80 -5.21
N LEU A 193 -2.18 24.55 -5.82
CA LEU A 193 -0.87 24.01 -6.20
C LEU A 193 -0.04 23.60 -4.98
N ASN A 194 -0.06 24.41 -3.90
CA ASN A 194 0.59 24.04 -2.63
C ASN A 194 0.00 22.77 -2.01
N ALA A 195 -1.33 22.62 -2.05
CA ALA A 195 -2.02 21.42 -1.59
C ALA A 195 -1.58 20.19 -2.38
N MET A 196 -1.47 20.29 -3.71
CA MET A 196 -0.98 19.18 -4.55
C MET A 196 0.49 18.84 -4.28
N ALA A 197 1.30 19.82 -3.87
CA ALA A 197 2.71 19.64 -3.54
C ALA A 197 2.97 19.17 -2.09
N ALA A 198 1.95 19.14 -1.22
CA ALA A 198 2.09 18.90 0.22
C ALA A 198 2.43 17.45 0.61
N GLY A 199 2.52 16.56 -0.37
CA GLY A 199 2.72 15.12 -0.13
C GLY A 199 1.48 14.42 0.47
N ASN A 200 1.56 13.12 0.63
CA ASN A 200 0.40 12.29 1.00
C ASN A 200 -0.23 12.70 2.34
N THR A 201 0.60 12.87 3.36
CA THR A 201 0.15 13.20 4.73
C THR A 201 -0.39 14.63 4.80
N GLY A 202 0.31 15.59 4.21
CA GLY A 202 -0.12 16.99 4.18
C GLY A 202 -1.42 17.18 3.42
N LEU A 203 -1.53 16.60 2.23
CA LEU A 203 -2.76 16.65 1.44
C LEU A 203 -3.92 16.03 2.21
N THR A 204 -3.75 14.83 2.75
CA THR A 204 -4.85 14.06 3.36
C THR A 204 -5.33 14.65 4.69
N PHE A 205 -4.41 15.05 5.57
CA PHE A 205 -4.75 15.38 6.94
C PHE A 205 -4.72 16.89 7.27
N ILE A 206 -4.23 17.72 6.35
CA ILE A 206 -4.23 19.17 6.49
C ILE A 206 -5.13 19.81 5.44
N TRP A 207 -4.84 19.61 4.15
CA TRP A 207 -5.54 20.31 3.07
C TRP A 207 -6.96 19.81 2.81
N ILE A 208 -7.20 18.51 2.85
CA ILE A 208 -8.55 17.96 2.60
C ILE A 208 -9.56 18.40 3.67
N PRO A 209 -9.28 18.37 4.98
CA PRO A 209 -10.19 18.95 5.97
C PRO A 209 -10.45 20.45 5.75
N GLU A 210 -9.42 21.21 5.39
CA GLU A 210 -9.56 22.63 5.07
C GLU A 210 -10.45 22.88 3.85
N LEU A 211 -10.28 22.09 2.79
CA LEU A 211 -11.12 22.12 1.59
C LEU A 211 -12.60 21.88 1.93
N PHE A 212 -12.88 20.80 2.66
CA PHE A 212 -14.25 20.48 3.03
C PHE A 212 -14.84 21.49 4.02
N GLY A 213 -14.04 22.03 4.93
CA GLY A 213 -14.49 23.10 5.85
C GLY A 213 -14.95 24.37 5.14
N ARG A 214 -14.39 24.67 3.96
CA ARG A 214 -14.78 25.84 3.12
C ARG A 214 -15.87 25.52 2.10
N MET A 215 -16.18 24.24 1.87
CA MET A 215 -17.13 23.81 0.84
C MET A 215 -18.58 23.85 1.35
N PRO A 216 -19.57 24.29 0.54
CA PRO A 216 -20.98 24.10 0.86
C PRO A 216 -21.33 22.64 1.11
N LEU A 217 -22.01 22.32 2.20
CA LEU A 217 -22.27 20.97 2.71
C LEU A 217 -21.02 20.19 3.14
N GLY A 218 -19.89 20.86 3.36
CA GLY A 218 -18.63 20.24 3.76
C GLY A 218 -18.75 19.41 5.03
N ASN A 219 -19.48 19.90 6.04
CA ASN A 219 -19.73 19.17 7.29
C ASN A 219 -20.43 17.81 7.09
N PHE A 220 -21.12 17.62 5.96
CA PHE A 220 -21.71 16.32 5.62
C PHE A 220 -20.76 15.47 4.75
N VAL A 221 -20.03 16.08 3.82
CA VAL A 221 -19.14 15.37 2.89
C VAL A 221 -17.85 14.92 3.57
N MET A 222 -17.30 15.71 4.48
CA MET A 222 -16.05 15.40 5.18
C MET A 222 -16.10 14.07 5.96
N PRO A 223 -17.10 13.80 6.81
CA PRO A 223 -17.23 12.49 7.48
C PRO A 223 -17.34 11.32 6.48
N LEU A 224 -18.08 11.51 5.40
CA LEU A 224 -18.24 10.48 4.36
C LEU A 224 -16.91 10.19 3.66
N PHE A 225 -16.12 11.22 3.36
CA PHE A 225 -14.80 11.06 2.77
C PHE A 225 -13.85 10.29 3.69
N PHE A 226 -13.76 10.70 4.98
CA PHE A 226 -12.88 10.01 5.92
C PHE A 226 -13.38 8.61 6.27
N LEU A 227 -14.69 8.35 6.22
CA LEU A 227 -15.23 6.99 6.31
C LEU A 227 -14.77 6.14 5.12
N ALA A 228 -14.84 6.67 3.89
CA ALA A 228 -14.35 5.97 2.70
C ALA A 228 -12.86 5.66 2.82
N LEU A 229 -12.07 6.64 3.25
CA LEU A 229 -10.63 6.49 3.44
C LEU A 229 -10.30 5.48 4.53
N PHE A 230 -11.04 5.47 5.65
CA PHE A 230 -10.90 4.46 6.69
C PHE A 230 -11.28 3.06 6.20
N CYS A 231 -12.36 2.91 5.43
CA CYS A 231 -12.73 1.62 4.82
C CYS A 231 -11.63 1.11 3.88
N ALA A 232 -11.03 1.98 3.07
CA ALA A 232 -9.91 1.64 2.21
C ALA A 232 -8.69 1.19 3.02
N ALA A 233 -8.29 1.98 4.02
CA ALA A 233 -7.16 1.68 4.88
C ALA A 233 -7.36 0.38 5.68
N LEU A 234 -8.56 0.16 6.21
CA LEU A 234 -8.89 -1.06 6.97
C LEU A 234 -8.88 -2.30 6.08
N SER A 235 -9.38 -2.22 4.83
CA SER A 235 -9.34 -3.35 3.90
C SER A 235 -7.90 -3.77 3.58
N SER A 236 -7.00 -2.81 3.38
CA SER A 236 -5.57 -3.07 3.20
C SER A 236 -4.91 -3.63 4.46
N LEU A 237 -5.25 -3.09 5.62
CA LEU A 237 -4.74 -3.59 6.91
C LEU A 237 -5.15 -5.05 7.15
N ILE A 238 -6.39 -5.42 6.82
CA ILE A 238 -6.87 -6.82 6.87
C ILE A 238 -5.96 -7.72 6.00
N ALA A 239 -5.66 -7.30 4.77
CA ALA A 239 -4.81 -8.08 3.87
C ALA A 239 -3.39 -8.28 4.42
N MET A 240 -2.80 -7.24 5.02
CA MET A 240 -1.46 -7.31 5.61
C MET A 240 -1.42 -8.19 6.87
N VAL A 241 -2.43 -8.10 7.75
CA VAL A 241 -2.55 -8.97 8.93
C VAL A 241 -2.76 -10.41 8.52
N GLU A 242 -3.54 -10.69 7.46
CA GLU A 242 -3.71 -12.04 6.93
C GLU A 242 -2.38 -12.61 6.38
N LEU A 243 -1.63 -11.82 5.61
CA LEU A 243 -0.31 -12.22 5.11
C LEU A 243 0.63 -12.63 6.27
N ALA A 244 0.76 -11.78 7.29
CA ALA A 244 1.59 -12.07 8.45
C ALA A 244 1.09 -13.29 9.23
N THR A 245 -0.23 -13.45 9.37
CA THR A 245 -0.87 -14.61 9.99
C THR A 245 -0.56 -15.87 9.19
N ARG A 246 -0.64 -15.83 7.86
CA ARG A 246 -0.35 -16.96 6.99
C ARG A 246 1.10 -17.40 7.09
N ILE A 247 2.05 -16.48 7.10
CA ILE A 247 3.47 -16.77 7.29
C ILE A 247 3.69 -17.57 8.60
N LEU A 248 3.02 -17.20 9.69
CA LEU A 248 3.11 -17.95 10.95
C LEU A 248 2.39 -19.31 10.88
N MET A 249 1.26 -19.39 10.18
CA MET A 249 0.56 -20.67 9.99
C MET A 249 1.39 -21.68 9.20
N ASP A 250 2.18 -21.22 8.23
CA ASP A 250 3.07 -22.07 7.46
C ASP A 250 4.20 -22.69 8.30
N THR A 251 4.44 -22.18 9.51
CA THR A 251 5.32 -22.84 10.51
C THR A 251 4.62 -23.90 11.38
N GLY A 252 3.35 -24.22 11.09
CA GLY A 252 2.54 -25.16 11.87
C GLY A 252 1.78 -24.52 13.04
N THR A 253 1.79 -23.20 13.16
CA THR A 253 1.03 -22.48 14.20
C THR A 253 -0.47 -22.45 13.87
N THR A 254 -1.33 -22.66 14.87
CA THR A 254 -2.78 -22.56 14.67
C THR A 254 -3.20 -21.12 14.34
N ARG A 255 -4.23 -20.94 13.49
CA ARG A 255 -4.74 -19.61 13.08
C ARG A 255 -5.01 -18.70 14.27
N LYS A 256 -5.69 -19.21 15.30
CA LYS A 256 -6.01 -18.41 16.50
C LYS A 256 -4.76 -17.84 17.15
N ARG A 257 -3.73 -18.68 17.36
CA ARG A 257 -2.47 -18.24 17.96
C ARG A 257 -1.67 -17.32 17.02
N ALA A 258 -1.66 -17.60 15.71
CA ALA A 258 -1.00 -16.78 14.73
C ALA A 258 -1.60 -15.36 14.71
N VAL A 259 -2.92 -15.20 14.67
CA VAL A 259 -3.60 -13.90 14.75
C VAL A 259 -3.25 -13.16 16.04
N GLN A 260 -3.29 -13.84 17.20
CA GLN A 260 -2.93 -13.22 18.47
C GLN A 260 -1.50 -12.68 18.49
N VAL A 261 -0.56 -13.46 17.97
CA VAL A 261 0.87 -13.07 17.89
C VAL A 261 1.04 -11.90 16.93
N VAL A 262 0.43 -11.94 15.73
CA VAL A 262 0.53 -10.86 14.75
C VAL A 262 -0.08 -9.57 15.28
N VAL A 263 -1.27 -9.63 15.88
CA VAL A 263 -1.93 -8.45 16.47
C VAL A 263 -1.07 -7.85 17.57
N ALA A 264 -0.59 -8.67 18.52
CA ALA A 264 0.28 -8.19 19.60
C ALA A 264 1.60 -7.61 19.07
N ALA A 265 2.26 -8.28 18.12
CA ALA A 265 3.48 -7.80 17.50
C ALA A 265 3.25 -6.48 16.75
N THR A 266 2.14 -6.36 16.00
CA THR A 266 1.82 -5.13 15.27
C THR A 266 1.58 -3.96 16.22
N ILE A 267 0.85 -4.18 17.31
CA ILE A 267 0.62 -3.12 18.33
C ILE A 267 1.95 -2.68 18.95
N VAL A 268 2.82 -3.61 19.31
CA VAL A 268 4.10 -3.29 19.96
C VAL A 268 5.11 -2.68 18.98
N CYS A 269 5.30 -3.29 17.81
CA CYS A 269 6.29 -2.85 16.84
C CYS A 269 5.83 -1.61 16.03
N GLY A 270 4.53 -1.38 15.92
CA GLY A 270 3.97 -0.16 15.31
C GLY A 270 3.92 1.04 16.26
N ALA A 271 3.98 0.81 17.58
CA ALA A 271 3.93 1.87 18.58
C ALA A 271 4.97 2.98 18.37
N PRO A 272 6.26 2.71 18.05
CA PRO A 272 7.21 3.77 17.77
C PRO A 272 6.78 4.70 16.61
N SER A 273 6.21 4.16 15.56
CA SER A 273 5.66 4.94 14.44
C SER A 273 4.39 5.71 14.82
N ALA A 274 3.60 5.19 15.77
CA ALA A 274 2.40 5.87 16.26
C ALA A 274 2.73 7.10 17.11
N ILE A 275 3.82 7.07 17.88
CA ILE A 275 4.21 8.14 18.81
C ILE A 275 5.22 9.13 18.24
N SER A 276 5.83 8.83 17.08
CA SER A 276 6.84 9.66 16.44
C SER A 276 6.69 9.73 14.93
N PRO A 277 6.26 10.88 14.38
CA PRO A 277 6.21 11.09 12.94
C PRO A 277 7.55 10.82 12.25
N THR A 278 8.67 11.18 12.87
CA THR A 278 10.02 10.92 12.31
C THR A 278 10.31 9.42 12.17
N VAL A 279 9.85 8.61 13.12
CA VAL A 279 9.99 7.14 13.03
C VAL A 279 9.05 6.61 11.95
N PHE A 280 7.83 7.12 11.88
CA PHE A 280 6.87 6.77 10.83
C PHE A 280 7.46 7.05 9.44
N ASP A 281 7.95 8.27 9.19
CA ASP A 281 8.56 8.68 7.92
C ASP A 281 9.77 7.79 7.56
N ASN A 282 10.59 7.43 8.56
CA ASN A 282 11.71 6.52 8.34
C ASN A 282 11.24 5.11 7.95
N GLN A 283 10.22 4.57 8.60
CA GLN A 283 9.71 3.23 8.30
C GLN A 283 9.04 3.20 6.92
N ASP A 284 8.25 4.21 6.58
CA ASP A 284 7.64 4.37 5.27
C ASP A 284 8.69 4.46 4.17
N TRP A 285 9.71 5.30 4.38
CA TRP A 285 10.85 5.43 3.48
C TRP A 285 11.60 4.12 3.24
N VAL A 286 12.05 3.47 4.30
CA VAL A 286 12.89 2.27 4.22
C VAL A 286 12.15 1.09 3.61
N TRP A 287 10.95 0.80 4.12
CA TRP A 287 10.22 -0.41 3.74
C TRP A 287 9.38 -0.22 2.48
N GLY A 288 8.98 1.01 2.19
CA GLY A 288 8.41 1.37 0.92
C GLY A 288 9.35 1.07 -0.25
N LEU A 289 10.61 1.40 -0.11
CA LEU A 289 11.63 1.11 -1.13
C LEU A 289 12.03 -0.36 -1.19
N ALA A 290 12.04 -1.06 -0.06
CA ALA A 290 12.22 -2.50 -0.03
C ALA A 290 11.17 -3.24 -0.86
N LEU A 291 9.99 -2.63 -1.07
CA LEU A 291 8.93 -3.17 -1.91
C LEU A 291 9.36 -3.32 -3.37
N MET A 292 10.12 -2.37 -3.91
CA MET A 292 10.67 -2.47 -5.27
C MET A 292 11.62 -3.67 -5.41
N ILE A 293 12.48 -3.88 -4.40
CA ILE A 293 13.39 -5.05 -4.35
C ILE A 293 12.58 -6.35 -4.26
N SER A 294 11.50 -6.34 -3.48
CA SER A 294 10.59 -7.49 -3.37
C SER A 294 9.93 -7.82 -4.70
N GLY A 295 9.48 -6.82 -5.47
CA GLY A 295 8.91 -6.98 -6.82
C GLY A 295 9.91 -7.62 -7.79
N LEU A 296 11.17 -7.14 -7.79
CA LEU A 296 12.23 -7.76 -8.56
C LEU A 296 12.46 -9.23 -8.15
N PHE A 297 12.43 -9.55 -6.86
CA PHE A 297 12.60 -10.93 -6.40
C PHE A 297 11.50 -11.87 -6.89
N VAL A 298 10.25 -11.38 -7.03
CA VAL A 298 9.16 -12.16 -7.64
C VAL A 298 9.48 -12.44 -9.11
N ALA A 299 9.86 -11.44 -9.89
CA ALA A 299 10.21 -11.59 -11.30
C ALA A 299 11.42 -12.52 -11.51
N LEU A 300 12.45 -12.41 -10.66
CA LEU A 300 13.61 -13.31 -10.66
C LEU A 300 13.22 -14.75 -10.30
N GLY A 301 12.25 -14.94 -9.40
CA GLY A 301 11.70 -16.25 -9.06
C GLY A 301 11.07 -16.93 -10.29
N VAL A 302 10.22 -16.21 -11.02
CA VAL A 302 9.59 -16.68 -12.27
C VAL A 302 10.65 -16.95 -13.33
N THR A 303 11.65 -16.07 -13.46
CA THR A 303 12.75 -16.24 -14.43
C THR A 303 13.57 -17.51 -14.14
N ARG A 304 13.84 -17.81 -12.86
CA ARG A 304 14.55 -19.04 -12.46
C ARG A 304 13.77 -20.32 -12.71
N TYR A 305 12.45 -20.26 -12.58
CA TYR A 305 11.57 -21.39 -12.92
C TYR A 305 11.52 -21.63 -14.44
N GLY A 306 11.75 -20.60 -15.23
CA GLY A 306 11.61 -20.55 -16.68
C GLY A 306 10.30 -19.86 -17.08
N VAL A 307 10.39 -18.64 -17.58
CA VAL A 307 9.22 -17.76 -17.81
C VAL A 307 8.16 -18.41 -18.71
N SER A 308 8.59 -18.98 -19.86
CA SER A 308 7.66 -19.64 -20.78
C SER A 308 7.01 -20.88 -20.13
N ARG A 309 7.79 -21.66 -19.39
CA ARG A 309 7.27 -22.82 -18.64
C ARG A 309 6.27 -22.39 -17.59
N PHE A 310 6.53 -21.30 -16.88
CA PHE A 310 5.63 -20.75 -15.89
C PHE A 310 4.32 -20.27 -16.52
N ARG A 311 4.42 -19.54 -17.65
CA ARG A 311 3.25 -19.08 -18.41
C ARG A 311 2.38 -20.23 -18.84
N ASP A 312 2.97 -21.26 -19.44
CA ASP A 312 2.22 -22.38 -20.04
C ASP A 312 1.66 -23.35 -18.97
N ALA A 313 2.35 -23.46 -17.81
CA ALA A 313 1.92 -24.39 -16.75
C ALA A 313 0.92 -23.79 -15.74
N PHE A 314 0.98 -22.47 -15.50
CA PHE A 314 0.22 -21.84 -14.42
C PHE A 314 -0.67 -20.67 -14.87
N ILE A 315 -0.37 -20.03 -15.99
CA ILE A 315 -1.13 -18.87 -16.47
C ILE A 315 -2.10 -19.31 -17.57
N ASN A 316 -1.60 -19.96 -18.63
CA ASN A 316 -2.42 -20.39 -19.76
C ASN A 316 -3.03 -21.76 -19.50
N ILE A 317 -3.81 -21.89 -18.45
CA ILE A 317 -4.49 -23.15 -18.12
C ILE A 317 -5.74 -23.35 -18.99
N PRO A 318 -6.16 -24.61 -19.24
CA PRO A 318 -7.39 -24.89 -19.96
C PRO A 318 -8.62 -24.28 -19.27
N GLY A 319 -9.45 -23.54 -20.01
CA GLY A 319 -10.64 -22.87 -19.48
C GLY A 319 -10.46 -21.37 -19.22
N ASN A 320 -9.26 -20.81 -19.37
CA ASN A 320 -9.07 -19.36 -19.31
C ASN A 320 -9.74 -18.64 -20.49
N ASP A 321 -10.36 -17.49 -20.21
CA ASP A 321 -10.92 -16.60 -21.22
C ASP A 321 -9.81 -15.86 -21.99
N LEU A 322 -8.67 -15.57 -21.33
CA LEU A 322 -7.53 -14.88 -21.89
C LEU A 322 -6.24 -15.66 -21.69
N ASN A 323 -5.47 -15.82 -22.77
CA ASN A 323 -4.14 -16.43 -22.76
C ASN A 323 -3.06 -15.39 -23.08
N LEU A 324 -1.94 -15.46 -22.36
CA LEU A 324 -0.81 -14.57 -22.57
C LEU A 324 0.16 -15.15 -23.60
N GLY A 325 0.57 -14.32 -24.56
CA GLY A 325 1.58 -14.64 -25.56
C GLY A 325 3.02 -14.38 -25.06
N HIS A 326 3.97 -14.43 -25.99
CA HIS A 326 5.40 -14.18 -25.73
C HIS A 326 5.71 -12.78 -25.20
N GLY A 327 4.77 -11.82 -25.32
CA GLY A 327 4.90 -10.50 -24.72
C GLY A 327 5.08 -10.58 -23.20
N TYR A 328 4.39 -11.52 -22.52
CA TYR A 328 4.59 -11.79 -21.10
C TYR A 328 6.03 -12.18 -20.78
N ASP A 329 6.63 -13.06 -21.60
CA ASP A 329 8.00 -13.51 -21.40
C ASP A 329 8.99 -12.36 -21.49
N TRP A 330 8.75 -11.43 -22.44
CA TRP A 330 9.58 -10.24 -22.61
C TRP A 330 9.44 -9.26 -21.43
N VAL A 331 8.22 -9.04 -20.96
CA VAL A 331 7.94 -8.17 -19.79
C VAL A 331 8.69 -8.69 -18.55
N ILE A 332 8.55 -9.96 -18.22
CA ILE A 332 9.18 -10.53 -17.02
C ILE A 332 10.72 -10.53 -17.12
N ARG A 333 11.28 -10.87 -18.30
CA ARG A 333 12.73 -11.01 -18.45
C ARG A 333 13.47 -9.69 -18.60
N PHE A 334 12.85 -8.70 -19.22
CA PHE A 334 13.53 -7.47 -19.61
C PHE A 334 12.88 -6.22 -19.05
N LEU A 335 11.57 -6.03 -19.26
CA LEU A 335 10.92 -4.78 -18.87
C LEU A 335 10.99 -4.54 -17.37
N ILE A 336 10.56 -5.50 -16.55
CA ILE A 336 10.58 -5.36 -15.09
C ILE A 336 11.99 -5.12 -14.53
N PRO A 337 13.06 -5.87 -14.90
CA PRO A 337 14.40 -5.55 -14.46
C PRO A 337 14.91 -4.18 -14.92
N ILE A 338 14.58 -3.76 -16.13
CA ILE A 338 14.95 -2.43 -16.66
C ILE A 338 14.25 -1.34 -15.85
N GLU A 339 12.93 -1.44 -15.66
CA GLU A 339 12.14 -0.50 -14.84
C GLU A 339 12.68 -0.42 -13.42
N PHE A 340 13.01 -1.56 -12.82
CA PHE A 340 13.62 -1.60 -11.50
C PHE A 340 14.94 -0.80 -11.45
N VAL A 341 15.83 -1.00 -12.40
CA VAL A 341 17.11 -0.29 -12.44
C VAL A 341 16.90 1.22 -12.55
N PHE A 342 15.98 1.66 -13.42
CA PHE A 342 15.67 3.07 -13.57
C PHE A 342 15.01 3.68 -12.35
N MET A 343 13.98 3.03 -11.78
CA MET A 343 13.27 3.51 -10.59
C MET A 343 14.19 3.55 -9.38
N PHE A 344 14.89 2.45 -9.10
CA PHE A 344 15.78 2.36 -7.96
C PHE A 344 16.98 3.30 -8.10
N GLY A 345 17.55 3.40 -9.30
CA GLY A 345 18.62 4.34 -9.61
C GLY A 345 18.19 5.81 -9.43
N TRP A 346 17.02 6.15 -9.92
CA TRP A 346 16.42 7.48 -9.73
C TRP A 346 16.22 7.80 -8.24
N TRP A 347 15.67 6.84 -7.49
CA TRP A 347 15.52 7.00 -6.07
C TRP A 347 16.85 7.22 -5.35
N VAL A 348 17.88 6.41 -5.67
CA VAL A 348 19.23 6.62 -5.12
C VAL A 348 19.77 8.01 -5.46
N TYR A 349 19.56 8.46 -6.70
CA TYR A 349 19.94 9.80 -7.13
C TYR A 349 19.23 10.88 -6.28
N GLN A 350 17.91 10.78 -6.09
CA GLN A 350 17.17 11.72 -5.24
C GLN A 350 17.64 11.69 -3.78
N ALA A 351 17.85 10.51 -3.21
CA ALA A 351 18.33 10.36 -1.84
C ALA A 351 19.67 11.05 -1.61
N VAL A 352 20.56 10.95 -2.60
CA VAL A 352 21.93 11.50 -2.52
C VAL A 352 21.99 12.99 -2.84
N THR A 353 21.15 13.48 -3.78
CA THR A 353 21.31 14.84 -4.33
C THR A 353 20.24 15.82 -3.86
N VAL A 354 19.05 15.36 -3.47
CA VAL A 354 17.91 16.20 -3.18
C VAL A 354 17.46 16.11 -1.73
N LEU A 355 17.29 14.88 -1.20
CA LEU A 355 16.65 14.67 0.09
C LEU A 355 17.61 14.91 1.28
N ASP A 356 18.80 14.35 1.23
CA ASP A 356 19.83 14.59 2.25
C ASP A 356 21.24 14.59 1.63
N PRO A 357 21.61 15.62 0.86
CA PRO A 357 22.90 15.69 0.17
C PRO A 357 24.12 15.60 1.11
N THR A 358 23.97 16.06 2.34
CA THR A 358 25.06 16.13 3.33
C THR A 358 25.15 14.91 4.24
N GLY A 359 24.11 14.09 4.33
CA GLY A 359 24.00 12.97 5.27
C GLY A 359 23.47 11.67 4.69
N TRP A 360 23.39 11.53 3.36
CA TRP A 360 22.79 10.38 2.68
C TRP A 360 23.37 9.02 3.10
N TRP A 361 24.61 8.95 3.57
CA TRP A 361 25.27 7.72 4.04
C TRP A 361 25.07 7.45 5.54
N LEU A 362 24.53 8.42 6.30
CA LEU A 362 24.42 8.31 7.76
C LEU A 362 23.22 7.46 8.16
N PRO A 363 23.40 6.35 8.89
CA PRO A 363 22.32 5.41 9.18
C PRO A 363 21.30 5.94 10.21
N HIS A 364 21.59 7.01 10.92
CA HIS A 364 20.69 7.64 11.89
C HIS A 364 19.79 8.74 11.29
N ARG A 365 20.00 9.11 10.03
CA ARG A 365 19.14 10.05 9.32
C ARG A 365 17.90 9.34 8.79
N SER A 366 16.71 9.92 8.97
CA SER A 366 15.43 9.26 8.66
C SER A 366 15.22 8.98 7.17
N LEU A 367 15.71 9.82 6.28
CA LEU A 367 15.49 9.71 4.82
C LEU A 367 16.81 9.43 4.05
N SER A 368 17.79 8.82 4.70
CA SER A 368 19.09 8.53 4.07
C SER A 368 19.13 7.14 3.42
N LEU A 369 20.03 6.96 2.46
CA LEU A 369 20.38 5.65 1.93
C LEU A 369 21.03 4.77 3.01
N GLY A 370 21.81 5.41 3.92
CA GLY A 370 22.48 4.72 5.01
C GLY A 370 21.52 3.98 5.94
N THR A 371 20.37 4.58 6.31
CA THR A 371 19.35 3.89 7.13
C THR A 371 18.72 2.70 6.41
N CYS A 372 18.50 2.81 5.09
CA CYS A 372 17.96 1.72 4.27
C CYS A 372 18.94 0.54 4.24
N LEU A 373 20.21 0.80 3.93
CA LEU A 373 21.23 -0.25 3.87
C LEU A 373 21.43 -0.93 5.22
N LEU A 374 21.37 -0.17 6.33
CA LEU A 374 21.47 -0.74 7.68
C LEU A 374 20.29 -1.67 7.97
N GLN A 375 19.03 -1.20 7.78
CA GLN A 375 17.85 -1.98 8.13
C GLN A 375 17.69 -3.20 7.21
N TRP A 376 17.90 -3.05 5.91
CA TRP A 376 17.88 -4.18 4.96
C TRP A 376 19.03 -5.15 5.21
N GLY A 377 20.22 -4.65 5.56
CA GLY A 377 21.38 -5.46 5.91
C GLY A 377 21.11 -6.32 7.14
N ILE A 378 20.52 -5.75 8.20
CA ILE A 378 20.09 -6.49 9.39
C ILE A 378 19.03 -7.56 9.01
N ALA A 379 18.00 -7.19 8.25
CA ALA A 379 16.97 -8.12 7.84
C ALA A 379 17.53 -9.29 7.02
N LEU A 380 18.42 -9.01 6.06
CA LEU A 380 19.07 -10.04 5.24
C LEU A 380 20.02 -10.91 6.09
N ALA A 381 20.78 -10.33 7.00
CA ALA A 381 21.67 -11.08 7.89
C ALA A 381 20.88 -12.06 8.78
N LEU A 382 19.76 -11.60 9.35
CA LEU A 382 18.86 -12.47 10.13
C LEU A 382 18.25 -13.57 9.27
N LEU A 383 17.74 -13.24 8.08
CA LEU A 383 17.21 -14.23 7.15
C LEU A 383 18.27 -15.27 6.76
N PHE A 384 19.50 -14.84 6.54
CA PHE A 384 20.61 -15.76 6.21
C PHE A 384 20.98 -16.66 7.40
N ALA A 385 21.13 -16.07 8.59
CA ALA A 385 21.45 -16.80 9.83
C ALA A 385 20.39 -17.85 10.19
N PHE A 386 19.12 -17.55 9.94
CA PHE A 386 18.01 -18.44 10.28
C PHE A 386 17.43 -19.20 9.06
N ASN A 387 18.06 -19.13 7.90
CA ASN A 387 17.50 -19.69 6.64
C ASN A 387 17.15 -21.18 6.76
N GLN A 388 18.04 -21.99 7.33
CA GLN A 388 17.78 -23.43 7.49
C GLN A 388 16.62 -23.71 8.45
N ARG A 389 16.51 -22.93 9.54
CA ARG A 389 15.42 -23.06 10.51
C ARG A 389 14.09 -22.63 9.92
N LEU A 390 14.07 -21.53 9.16
CA LEU A 390 12.89 -21.06 8.46
C LEU A 390 12.42 -22.04 7.39
N ALA A 391 13.33 -22.58 6.60
CA ALA A 391 13.02 -23.61 5.61
C ALA A 391 12.45 -24.87 6.28
N ALA A 392 13.08 -25.37 7.35
CA ALA A 392 12.59 -26.53 8.08
C ALA A 392 11.23 -26.27 8.74
N ALA A 393 10.97 -25.04 9.22
CA ALA A 393 9.67 -24.69 9.81
C ALA A 393 8.56 -24.65 8.77
N SER A 394 8.80 -24.06 7.59
CA SER A 394 7.80 -23.99 6.50
C SER A 394 7.48 -25.38 5.93
N LEU A 395 8.42 -26.31 5.91
CA LEU A 395 8.19 -27.69 5.49
C LEU A 395 7.33 -28.48 6.49
N ARG A 396 7.40 -28.16 7.79
CA ARG A 396 6.55 -28.79 8.81
C ARG A 396 5.08 -28.45 8.67
N GLY A 397 4.77 -27.25 8.20
CA GLY A 397 3.39 -26.81 7.94
C GLY A 397 2.72 -27.52 6.75
N HIS A 398 3.52 -28.17 5.88
CA HIS A 398 3.05 -28.82 4.65
C HIS A 398 3.64 -30.23 4.49
N PRO A 399 3.27 -31.19 5.35
CA PRO A 399 3.86 -32.57 5.32
C PRO A 399 3.55 -33.35 4.03
N GLY A 400 2.55 -32.91 3.24
CA GLY A 400 2.19 -33.57 1.98
C GLY A 400 3.08 -33.22 0.77
N ASN A 401 3.86 -32.15 0.81
CA ASN A 401 4.72 -31.73 -0.31
C ASN A 401 6.10 -32.42 -0.35
N LEU A 402 6.44 -33.22 0.64
CA LEU A 402 7.69 -33.97 0.68
C LEU A 402 7.63 -35.33 -0.07
N ALA A 403 6.47 -35.73 -0.63
CA ALA A 403 6.25 -37.07 -1.18
C ALA A 403 6.36 -37.17 -2.70
N GLN A 404 6.85 -36.15 -3.42
CA GLN A 404 7.17 -36.32 -4.84
C GLN A 404 8.60 -35.88 -5.13
N PRO A 405 9.59 -36.75 -5.14
CA PRO A 405 10.78 -36.55 -5.95
C PRO A 405 10.30 -36.52 -7.40
N THR A 406 10.61 -35.47 -8.11
CA THR A 406 10.46 -35.42 -9.57
C THR A 406 11.27 -36.56 -10.16
N GLN A 407 10.64 -37.69 -10.40
CA GLN A 407 11.04 -38.61 -11.43
C GLN A 407 10.57 -37.95 -12.74
N ASP A 408 11.51 -37.29 -13.42
CA ASP A 408 11.60 -37.36 -14.86
C ASP A 408 12.96 -36.74 -15.25
N GLY A 409 13.79 -37.63 -15.85
CA GLY A 409 15.10 -37.39 -16.42
C GLY A 409 15.10 -36.54 -17.70
#